data_04020b635d7eb45a104214dcb78e1327
#
_entry.id   04020b635d7eb45a104214dcb78e1327
#
_cell.length_a   1.000
_cell.length_b   1.000
_cell.length_c   1.000
_cell.angle_alpha   90.00
_cell.angle_beta   90.00
_cell.angle_gamma   90.00
#
_symmetry.space_group_name_H-M   'P 1'
#
loop_
_entity.id
_entity.type
_entity.pdbx_description
1 polymer ?
#
loop_
_entity_poly.entity_id
_entity_poly.type
_entity_poly.pdbx_seq_one_letter_code
_entity_poly.pdbx_strand_id
1 'polypeptide(L)'
;MPPVPGVAPLVALVGNPNAGKSALFNALTGARQKVGNYPGVTVERHSGKLSLPDGRIVDLVDLPGAYSLEPSSPDERVTRDFVTGTQVGERLPDALVVVVDASNLDNHLRFTLQLIALGLPVVVALNMFDLAERDGLTLDPARLSAELGVPVIATVAVRRRGLDELKAKLGGVIDEGAAIRLRPSDGTIGEDIVTLQRRARKIAMAATVAEAPVRRWTHALDSVALHPVFGLILLFAILFVMFQAVFYAGADPADAIAGGFDWLSAQV
;
A
#
# COMPACT_ATOMS: atom_id res chain seq x y z
N MET A 1 21.66 -18.96 -4.36
CA MET A 1 22.25 -19.71 -3.24
C MET A 1 21.13 -20.55 -2.63
N PRO A 2 21.25 -21.86 -2.47
CA PRO A 2 20.19 -22.67 -1.88
C PRO A 2 19.89 -22.20 -0.44
N PRO A 3 18.66 -22.42 0.08
CA PRO A 3 18.35 -22.08 1.45
C PRO A 3 19.31 -22.79 2.39
N VAL A 4 19.92 -22.03 3.30
CA VAL A 4 20.85 -22.59 4.28
C VAL A 4 20.04 -23.48 5.22
N PRO A 5 20.33 -24.78 5.36
CA PRO A 5 19.58 -25.64 6.24
C PRO A 5 19.59 -25.10 7.68
N GLY A 6 18.41 -24.94 8.28
CA GLY A 6 18.26 -24.41 9.65
C GLY A 6 18.05 -22.90 9.77
N VAL A 7 18.07 -22.12 8.66
CA VAL A 7 17.73 -20.68 8.67
C VAL A 7 16.30 -20.49 8.19
N ALA A 8 15.52 -19.74 8.95
CA ALA A 8 14.14 -19.42 8.56
C ALA A 8 14.12 -18.69 7.18
N PRO A 9 13.16 -19.00 6.28
CA PRO A 9 13.01 -18.28 5.03
C PRO A 9 12.84 -16.79 5.27
N LEU A 10 13.44 -15.94 4.43
CA LEU A 10 13.33 -14.49 4.47
C LEU A 10 12.32 -14.04 3.41
N VAL A 11 11.28 -13.38 3.84
CA VAL A 11 10.26 -12.81 2.96
C VAL A 11 10.26 -11.30 3.08
N ALA A 12 10.30 -10.61 1.95
CA ALA A 12 10.20 -9.16 1.92
C ALA A 12 8.78 -8.72 1.53
N LEU A 13 8.22 -7.81 2.31
CA LEU A 13 6.97 -7.12 2.00
C LEU A 13 7.30 -5.84 1.24
N VAL A 14 6.84 -5.74 0.01
CA VAL A 14 7.18 -4.67 -0.93
C VAL A 14 5.91 -4.08 -1.53
N GLY A 15 5.94 -2.81 -1.91
CA GLY A 15 4.82 -2.16 -2.59
C GLY A 15 4.90 -0.65 -2.55
N ASN A 16 4.00 -0.02 -3.27
CA ASN A 16 3.95 1.43 -3.32
C ASN A 16 3.63 2.03 -1.94
N PRO A 17 4.01 3.29 -1.68
CA PRO A 17 3.50 4.03 -0.54
C PRO A 17 1.97 4.00 -0.50
N ASN A 18 1.41 3.94 0.70
CA ASN A 18 -0.04 3.92 0.96
C ASN A 18 -0.82 2.69 0.45
N ALA A 19 -0.17 1.65 -0.08
CA ALA A 19 -0.81 0.38 -0.45
C ALA A 19 -1.33 -0.44 0.76
N GLY A 20 -1.15 0.07 1.98
CA GLY A 20 -1.51 -0.63 3.21
C GLY A 20 -0.49 -1.67 3.67
N LYS A 21 0.76 -1.53 3.24
CA LYS A 21 1.88 -2.43 3.51
C LYS A 21 2.10 -2.64 5.02
N SER A 22 2.24 -1.57 5.80
CA SER A 22 2.42 -1.66 7.26
C SER A 22 1.20 -2.24 7.99
N ALA A 23 -0.01 -1.99 7.48
CA ALA A 23 -1.22 -2.63 8.02
C ALA A 23 -1.19 -4.14 7.78
N LEU A 24 -0.78 -4.58 6.58
CA LEU A 24 -0.64 -6.00 6.25
C LEU A 24 0.49 -6.66 7.07
N PHE A 25 1.63 -5.99 7.22
CA PHE A 25 2.74 -6.43 8.06
C PHE A 25 2.30 -6.67 9.50
N ASN A 26 1.59 -5.70 10.10
CA ASN A 26 1.06 -5.80 11.46
C ASN A 26 0.03 -6.93 11.59
N ALA A 27 -0.82 -7.11 10.58
CA ALA A 27 -1.83 -8.16 10.58
C ALA A 27 -1.21 -9.57 10.48
N LEU A 28 -0.09 -9.72 9.76
CA LEU A 28 0.63 -10.98 9.57
C LEU A 28 1.52 -11.34 10.76
N THR A 29 2.24 -10.38 11.34
CA THR A 29 3.24 -10.61 12.41
C THR A 29 2.67 -10.46 13.82
N GLY A 30 1.55 -9.76 13.97
CA GLY A 30 0.99 -9.41 15.27
C GLY A 30 1.89 -8.42 16.04
N ALA A 31 1.86 -8.49 17.40
CA ALA A 31 2.63 -7.59 18.25
C ALA A 31 4.16 -7.92 18.34
N ARG A 32 4.64 -8.92 17.62
CA ARG A 32 6.04 -9.39 17.70
C ARG A 32 6.90 -8.79 16.60
N GLN A 33 7.09 -7.48 16.67
CA GLN A 33 7.92 -6.74 15.72
C GLN A 33 9.25 -6.34 16.36
N LYS A 34 10.30 -6.28 15.53
CA LYS A 34 11.57 -5.66 15.87
C LYS A 34 11.78 -4.47 14.97
N VAL A 35 12.14 -3.34 15.56
CA VAL A 35 12.50 -2.11 14.86
C VAL A 35 13.99 -1.92 15.00
N GLY A 36 14.65 -1.57 13.92
CA GLY A 36 16.07 -1.25 13.84
C GLY A 36 16.31 -0.31 12.65
N ASN A 37 17.55 -0.12 12.27
CA ASN A 37 17.89 0.59 11.04
C ASN A 37 18.59 -0.35 10.07
N TYR A 38 18.46 -0.09 8.77
CA TYR A 38 19.25 -0.75 7.77
C TYR A 38 20.73 -0.33 7.92
N PRO A 39 21.69 -1.26 7.76
CA PRO A 39 23.11 -0.94 7.90
C PRO A 39 23.54 0.18 6.96
N GLY A 40 24.17 1.21 7.51
CA GLY A 40 24.76 2.33 6.74
C GLY A 40 23.77 3.43 6.32
N VAL A 41 22.50 3.34 6.73
CA VAL A 41 21.48 4.36 6.44
C VAL A 41 20.58 4.65 7.65
N THR A 42 19.92 5.80 7.66
CA THR A 42 18.98 6.20 8.73
C THR A 42 17.54 5.68 8.50
N VAL A 43 17.36 4.73 7.61
CA VAL A 43 16.07 4.17 7.24
C VAL A 43 15.69 3.06 8.22
N GLU A 44 14.48 3.13 8.77
CA GLU A 44 13.98 2.14 9.71
C GLU A 44 13.72 0.79 9.04
N ARG A 45 14.11 -0.27 9.75
CA ARG A 45 13.90 -1.67 9.36
C ARG A 45 12.90 -2.32 10.31
N HIS A 46 11.73 -2.63 9.80
CA HIS A 46 10.71 -3.39 10.54
C HIS A 46 10.79 -4.86 10.16
N SER A 47 10.93 -5.73 11.15
CA SER A 47 10.97 -7.19 10.94
C SER A 47 10.12 -7.92 11.96
N GLY A 48 9.57 -9.05 11.57
CA GLY A 48 8.73 -9.88 12.42
C GLY A 48 8.74 -11.34 11.99
N LYS A 49 8.19 -12.21 12.85
CA LYS A 49 8.04 -13.63 12.53
C LYS A 49 6.60 -13.91 12.10
N LEU A 50 6.48 -14.64 10.99
CA LEU A 50 5.22 -15.10 10.42
C LEU A 50 5.16 -16.63 10.54
N SER A 51 4.09 -17.17 11.13
CA SER A 51 3.83 -18.60 11.13
C SER A 51 2.95 -18.96 9.93
N LEU A 52 3.44 -19.87 9.10
CA LEU A 52 2.69 -20.44 7.99
C LEU A 52 1.75 -21.56 8.47
N PRO A 53 0.72 -21.93 7.69
CA PRO A 53 -0.21 -23.00 8.06
C PRO A 53 0.43 -24.38 8.23
N ASP A 54 1.56 -24.63 7.58
CA ASP A 54 2.37 -25.86 7.69
C ASP A 54 3.28 -25.90 8.93
N GLY A 55 3.22 -24.88 9.79
CA GLY A 55 4.01 -24.77 11.02
C GLY A 55 5.39 -24.14 10.81
N ARG A 56 5.83 -23.87 9.58
CA ARG A 56 7.09 -23.17 9.32
C ARG A 56 7.03 -21.72 9.83
N ILE A 57 8.16 -21.26 10.35
CA ILE A 57 8.34 -19.86 10.74
C ILE A 57 9.16 -19.17 9.66
N VAL A 58 8.66 -18.02 9.21
CA VAL A 58 9.27 -17.17 8.19
C VAL A 58 9.67 -15.83 8.81
N ASP A 59 10.84 -15.32 8.47
CA ASP A 59 11.25 -13.97 8.82
C ASP A 59 10.69 -13.00 7.78
N LEU A 60 9.76 -12.12 8.22
CA LEU A 60 9.11 -11.12 7.39
C LEU A 60 9.76 -9.76 7.63
N VAL A 61 10.15 -9.07 6.55
CA VAL A 61 10.72 -7.71 6.60
C VAL A 61 9.84 -6.77 5.82
N ASP A 62 9.42 -5.65 6.43
CA ASP A 62 8.70 -4.56 5.76
C ASP A 62 9.72 -3.62 5.12
N LEU A 63 9.68 -3.49 3.79
CA LEU A 63 10.56 -2.58 3.06
C LEU A 63 9.92 -1.20 2.92
N PRO A 64 10.70 -0.13 2.84
CA PRO A 64 10.19 1.19 2.49
C PRO A 64 9.35 1.17 1.22
N GLY A 65 8.33 2.03 1.14
CA GLY A 65 7.51 2.16 -0.06
C GLY A 65 8.32 2.67 -1.23
N ALA A 66 8.13 2.07 -2.41
CA ALA A 66 8.78 2.48 -3.63
C ALA A 66 7.80 2.47 -4.82
N TYR A 67 8.04 3.33 -5.79
CA TYR A 67 7.22 3.40 -7.01
C TYR A 67 7.89 2.71 -8.20
N SER A 68 9.19 2.45 -8.12
CA SER A 68 9.97 1.76 -9.16
C SER A 68 11.29 1.24 -8.60
N LEU A 69 11.99 0.41 -9.41
CA LEU A 69 13.37 -0.01 -9.12
C LEU A 69 14.40 1.06 -9.50
N GLU A 70 14.00 2.20 -10.04
CA GLU A 70 14.83 3.38 -10.24
C GLU A 70 14.61 4.35 -9.07
N PRO A 71 15.47 4.30 -8.03
CA PRO A 71 15.21 5.02 -6.79
C PRO A 71 15.41 6.53 -6.95
N SER A 72 14.44 7.30 -6.52
CA SER A 72 14.49 8.76 -6.43
C SER A 72 14.82 9.26 -5.01
N SER A 73 14.76 8.36 -4.02
CA SER A 73 15.00 8.67 -2.61
C SER A 73 15.93 7.62 -1.95
N PRO A 74 16.54 7.95 -0.79
CA PRO A 74 17.30 6.97 -0.01
C PRO A 74 16.47 5.73 0.39
N ASP A 75 15.20 5.93 0.74
CA ASP A 75 14.28 4.86 1.15
C ASP A 75 14.01 3.90 -0.01
N GLU A 76 13.71 4.42 -1.20
CA GLU A 76 13.53 3.60 -2.41
C GLU A 76 14.80 2.85 -2.80
N ARG A 77 15.98 3.44 -2.53
CA ARG A 77 17.29 2.78 -2.75
C ARG A 77 17.42 1.55 -1.87
N VAL A 78 17.05 1.63 -0.58
CA VAL A 78 17.05 0.48 0.32
C VAL A 78 16.17 -0.64 -0.22
N THR A 79 14.97 -0.31 -0.68
CA THR A 79 14.04 -1.29 -1.27
C THR A 79 14.64 -1.96 -2.50
N ARG A 80 15.20 -1.20 -3.45
CA ARG A 80 15.87 -1.75 -4.63
C ARG A 80 17.03 -2.65 -4.24
N ASP A 81 17.95 -2.17 -3.38
CA ASP A 81 19.17 -2.88 -3.01
C ASP A 81 18.83 -4.19 -2.25
N PHE A 82 17.76 -4.18 -1.45
CA PHE A 82 17.29 -5.37 -0.77
C PHE A 82 16.76 -6.43 -1.74
N VAL A 83 15.88 -6.06 -2.67
CA VAL A 83 15.27 -7.02 -3.61
C VAL A 83 16.24 -7.47 -4.71
N THR A 84 17.30 -6.72 -4.98
CA THR A 84 18.37 -7.11 -5.90
C THR A 84 19.53 -7.84 -5.20
N GLY A 85 19.51 -7.93 -3.87
CA GLY A 85 20.56 -8.60 -3.08
C GLY A 85 21.87 -7.83 -2.96
N THR A 86 21.85 -6.52 -3.19
CA THR A 86 23.00 -5.61 -3.09
C THR A 86 23.04 -4.86 -1.75
N GLN A 87 22.00 -4.99 -0.91
CA GLN A 87 21.95 -4.36 0.41
C GLN A 87 22.98 -4.96 1.35
N VAL A 88 23.87 -4.12 1.88
CA VAL A 88 24.94 -4.53 2.78
C VAL A 88 24.35 -5.12 4.07
N GLY A 89 24.84 -6.30 4.46
CA GLY A 89 24.43 -6.98 5.69
C GLY A 89 23.10 -7.72 5.61
N GLU A 90 22.40 -7.69 4.47
CA GLU A 90 21.16 -8.42 4.25
C GLU A 90 21.35 -9.50 3.17
N ARG A 91 20.60 -10.59 3.28
CA ARG A 91 20.56 -11.64 2.25
C ARG A 91 19.43 -11.37 1.27
N LEU A 92 19.56 -11.90 0.06
CA LEU A 92 18.47 -11.88 -0.93
C LEU A 92 17.23 -12.58 -0.35
N PRO A 93 16.05 -12.01 -0.44
CA PRO A 93 14.82 -12.63 0.06
C PRO A 93 14.49 -13.92 -0.70
N ASP A 94 13.90 -14.86 0.02
CA ASP A 94 13.48 -16.16 -0.53
C ASP A 94 12.17 -16.03 -1.33
N ALA A 95 11.34 -15.05 -0.97
CA ALA A 95 10.13 -14.68 -1.71
C ALA A 95 9.75 -13.21 -1.44
N LEU A 96 8.94 -12.65 -2.31
CA LEU A 96 8.34 -11.32 -2.18
C LEU A 96 6.83 -11.44 -1.97
N VAL A 97 6.30 -10.65 -1.02
CA VAL A 97 4.88 -10.33 -0.94
C VAL A 97 4.69 -8.92 -1.46
N VAL A 98 4.16 -8.78 -2.66
CA VAL A 98 3.94 -7.47 -3.29
C VAL A 98 2.55 -6.97 -2.93
N VAL A 99 2.49 -5.85 -2.22
CA VAL A 99 1.22 -5.24 -1.78
C VAL A 99 0.75 -4.24 -2.81
N VAL A 100 -0.43 -4.50 -3.35
CA VAL A 100 -1.08 -3.70 -4.40
C VAL A 100 -2.39 -3.16 -3.86
N ASP A 101 -2.65 -1.88 -4.04
CA ASP A 101 -3.94 -1.27 -3.73
C ASP A 101 -4.95 -1.61 -4.83
N ALA A 102 -6.02 -2.30 -4.46
CA ALA A 102 -7.09 -2.72 -5.36
C ALA A 102 -7.82 -1.54 -6.01
N SER A 103 -7.89 -0.39 -5.33
CA SER A 103 -8.55 0.80 -5.86
C SER A 103 -7.69 1.60 -6.87
N ASN A 104 -6.38 1.26 -6.99
CA ASN A 104 -5.42 2.00 -7.81
C ASN A 104 -4.45 1.09 -8.58
N LEU A 105 -5.01 0.09 -9.27
CA LEU A 105 -4.22 -0.93 -9.98
C LEU A 105 -3.23 -0.35 -10.98
N ASP A 106 -3.65 0.59 -11.82
CA ASP A 106 -2.84 1.15 -12.90
C ASP A 106 -1.47 1.65 -12.41
N ASN A 107 -1.46 2.31 -11.25
CA ASN A 107 -0.25 2.89 -10.70
C ASN A 107 0.63 1.85 -9.97
N HIS A 108 0.01 0.82 -9.38
CA HIS A 108 0.73 -0.17 -8.59
C HIS A 108 1.31 -1.30 -9.44
N LEU A 109 0.64 -1.68 -10.53
CA LEU A 109 1.05 -2.80 -11.37
C LEU A 109 2.37 -2.56 -12.09
N ARG A 110 2.74 -1.31 -12.40
CA ARG A 110 4.03 -1.00 -13.00
C ARG A 110 5.20 -1.50 -12.15
N PHE A 111 5.21 -1.13 -10.86
CA PHE A 111 6.26 -1.58 -9.94
C PHE A 111 6.18 -3.10 -9.70
N THR A 112 4.96 -3.65 -9.61
CA THR A 112 4.74 -5.09 -9.49
C THR A 112 5.37 -5.86 -10.66
N LEU A 113 5.23 -5.39 -11.90
CA LEU A 113 5.83 -6.00 -13.09
C LEU A 113 7.37 -5.95 -13.03
N GLN A 114 7.96 -4.85 -12.57
CA GLN A 114 9.41 -4.76 -12.35
C GLN A 114 9.91 -5.78 -11.31
N LEU A 115 9.16 -5.97 -10.21
CA LEU A 115 9.51 -6.94 -9.18
C LEU A 115 9.39 -8.39 -9.68
N ILE A 116 8.36 -8.69 -10.48
CA ILE A 116 8.20 -10.02 -11.12
C ILE A 116 9.35 -10.29 -12.09
N ALA A 117 9.79 -9.27 -12.84
CA ALA A 117 10.91 -9.39 -13.78
C ALA A 117 12.26 -9.69 -13.12
N LEU A 118 12.42 -9.47 -11.80
CA LEU A 118 13.60 -9.91 -11.05
C LEU A 118 13.74 -11.43 -10.96
N GLY A 119 12.68 -12.19 -11.29
CA GLY A 119 12.69 -13.66 -11.23
C GLY A 119 12.68 -14.24 -9.82
N LEU A 120 12.44 -13.43 -8.80
CA LEU A 120 12.19 -13.90 -7.44
C LEU A 120 10.79 -14.52 -7.34
N PRO A 121 10.59 -15.49 -6.44
CA PRO A 121 9.24 -15.98 -6.12
C PRO A 121 8.36 -14.84 -5.58
N VAL A 122 7.20 -14.61 -6.22
CA VAL A 122 6.30 -13.50 -5.90
C VAL A 122 4.90 -14.02 -5.59
N VAL A 123 4.28 -13.48 -4.55
CA VAL A 123 2.84 -13.50 -4.34
C VAL A 123 2.32 -12.08 -4.21
N VAL A 124 1.20 -11.76 -4.87
CA VAL A 124 0.59 -10.43 -4.81
C VAL A 124 -0.54 -10.44 -3.78
N ALA A 125 -0.44 -9.55 -2.81
CA ALA A 125 -1.53 -9.22 -1.90
C ALA A 125 -2.31 -8.02 -2.47
N LEU A 126 -3.47 -8.29 -3.08
CA LEU A 126 -4.38 -7.28 -3.60
C LEU A 126 -5.18 -6.71 -2.42
N ASN A 127 -4.61 -5.71 -1.77
CA ASN A 127 -5.10 -5.13 -0.51
C ASN A 127 -6.15 -4.04 -0.75
N MET A 128 -6.84 -3.64 0.32
CA MET A 128 -7.93 -2.65 0.25
C MET A 128 -9.06 -3.08 -0.70
N PHE A 129 -9.27 -4.39 -0.86
CA PHE A 129 -10.26 -4.93 -1.78
C PHE A 129 -11.68 -4.47 -1.46
N ASP A 130 -12.00 -4.29 -0.17
CA ASP A 130 -13.27 -3.73 0.30
C ASP A 130 -13.48 -2.25 -0.08
N LEU A 131 -12.41 -1.48 -0.22
CA LEU A 131 -12.48 -0.10 -0.72
C LEU A 131 -12.81 -0.09 -2.21
N ALA A 132 -12.14 -0.92 -3.00
CA ALA A 132 -12.42 -1.07 -4.42
C ALA A 132 -13.90 -1.50 -4.66
N GLU A 133 -14.39 -2.52 -3.93
CA GLU A 133 -15.78 -2.95 -3.99
C GLU A 133 -16.77 -1.81 -3.62
N ARG A 134 -16.48 -1.08 -2.54
CA ARG A 134 -17.28 0.06 -2.10
C ARG A 134 -17.32 1.18 -3.14
N ASP A 135 -16.21 1.42 -3.82
CA ASP A 135 -16.10 2.45 -4.84
C ASP A 135 -16.64 1.98 -6.21
N GLY A 136 -17.24 0.77 -6.24
CA GLY A 136 -17.93 0.22 -7.40
C GLY A 136 -17.04 -0.49 -8.40
N LEU A 137 -15.77 -0.75 -8.04
CA LEU A 137 -14.86 -1.55 -8.85
C LEU A 137 -15.11 -3.04 -8.59
N THR A 138 -15.41 -3.79 -9.62
CA THR A 138 -15.46 -5.25 -9.55
C THR A 138 -14.20 -5.79 -10.21
N LEU A 139 -13.31 -6.35 -9.39
CA LEU A 139 -12.04 -6.91 -9.82
C LEU A 139 -12.08 -8.44 -9.78
N ASP A 140 -11.39 -9.07 -10.73
CA ASP A 140 -11.20 -10.52 -10.78
C ASP A 140 -9.74 -10.86 -10.42
N PRO A 141 -9.46 -11.30 -9.16
CA PRO A 141 -8.11 -11.69 -8.74
C PRO A 141 -7.56 -12.88 -9.51
N ALA A 142 -8.41 -13.81 -9.96
CA ALA A 142 -7.97 -14.98 -10.72
C ALA A 142 -7.48 -14.56 -12.11
N ARG A 143 -8.20 -13.65 -12.76
CA ARG A 143 -7.79 -13.09 -14.04
C ARG A 143 -6.51 -12.25 -13.90
N LEU A 144 -6.41 -11.46 -12.82
CA LEU A 144 -5.18 -10.71 -12.54
C LEU A 144 -3.99 -11.64 -12.32
N SER A 145 -4.19 -12.77 -11.62
CA SER A 145 -3.18 -13.80 -11.42
C SER A 145 -2.72 -14.42 -12.76
N ALA A 146 -3.65 -14.72 -13.66
CA ALA A 146 -3.35 -15.26 -14.99
C ALA A 146 -2.55 -14.28 -15.85
N GLU A 147 -2.91 -12.99 -15.83
CA GLU A 147 -2.22 -11.93 -16.59
C GLU A 147 -0.81 -11.62 -16.04
N LEU A 148 -0.62 -11.69 -14.73
CA LEU A 148 0.68 -11.45 -14.07
C LEU A 148 1.59 -12.68 -14.07
N GLY A 149 1.01 -13.89 -14.19
CA GLY A 149 1.73 -15.16 -14.08
C GLY A 149 2.18 -15.51 -12.66
N VAL A 150 1.64 -14.84 -11.64
CA VAL A 150 1.94 -15.07 -10.22
C VAL A 150 0.64 -15.12 -9.41
N PRO A 151 0.61 -15.80 -8.25
CA PRO A 151 -0.58 -15.84 -7.39
C PRO A 151 -1.00 -14.44 -6.93
N VAL A 152 -2.30 -14.14 -7.02
CA VAL A 152 -2.92 -12.90 -6.53
C VAL A 152 -3.99 -13.25 -5.52
N ILE A 153 -3.91 -12.70 -4.32
CA ILE A 153 -4.84 -12.95 -3.22
C ILE A 153 -5.49 -11.63 -2.81
N ALA A 154 -6.82 -11.60 -2.84
CA ALA A 154 -7.58 -10.46 -2.33
C ALA A 154 -7.48 -10.38 -0.81
N THR A 155 -7.05 -9.24 -0.30
CA THR A 155 -6.84 -9.03 1.14
C THR A 155 -7.49 -7.74 1.63
N VAL A 156 -7.91 -7.76 2.90
CA VAL A 156 -8.30 -6.58 3.66
C VAL A 156 -7.53 -6.63 4.98
N ALA A 157 -6.34 -6.04 4.99
CA ALA A 157 -5.39 -6.16 6.10
C ALA A 157 -6.00 -5.74 7.46
N VAL A 158 -6.71 -4.62 7.50
CA VAL A 158 -7.35 -4.09 8.73
C VAL A 158 -8.46 -5.00 9.27
N ARG A 159 -9.09 -5.82 8.42
CA ARG A 159 -10.14 -6.78 8.80
C ARG A 159 -9.64 -8.22 8.85
N ARG A 160 -8.36 -8.45 8.62
CA ARG A 160 -7.71 -9.77 8.56
C ARG A 160 -8.32 -10.74 7.54
N ARG A 161 -9.02 -10.23 6.51
CA ARG A 161 -9.61 -11.04 5.44
C ARG A 161 -8.55 -11.42 4.41
N GLY A 162 -8.54 -12.69 3.95
CA GLY A 162 -7.62 -13.19 2.94
C GLY A 162 -6.21 -13.54 3.46
N LEU A 163 -5.92 -13.33 4.76
CA LEU A 163 -4.56 -13.54 5.30
C LEU A 163 -4.15 -15.01 5.34
N ASP A 164 -5.08 -15.91 5.66
CA ASP A 164 -4.76 -17.34 5.75
C ASP A 164 -4.52 -17.94 4.37
N GLU A 165 -5.25 -17.50 3.35
CA GLU A 165 -5.02 -17.86 1.96
C GLU A 165 -3.66 -17.31 1.48
N LEU A 166 -3.33 -16.05 1.81
CA LEU A 166 -2.04 -15.45 1.50
C LEU A 166 -0.89 -16.25 2.11
N LYS A 167 -0.99 -16.65 3.39
CA LYS A 167 0.02 -17.48 4.06
C LYS A 167 0.17 -18.85 3.40
N ALA A 168 -0.93 -19.50 3.04
CA ALA A 168 -0.91 -20.80 2.37
C ALA A 168 -0.23 -20.74 1.00
N LYS A 169 -0.56 -19.71 0.20
CA LYS A 169 0.08 -19.49 -1.11
C LYS A 169 1.55 -19.12 -0.97
N LEU A 170 1.90 -18.30 0.03
CA LEU A 170 3.29 -17.94 0.30
C LEU A 170 4.16 -19.17 0.59
N GLY A 171 3.65 -20.14 1.35
CA GLY A 171 4.36 -21.41 1.61
C GLY A 171 4.71 -22.14 0.30
N GLY A 172 3.74 -22.31 -0.59
CA GLY A 172 3.94 -22.91 -1.90
C GLY A 172 4.95 -22.16 -2.78
N VAL A 173 4.84 -20.82 -2.80
CA VAL A 173 5.74 -19.96 -3.60
C VAL A 173 7.18 -20.03 -3.09
N ILE A 174 7.41 -20.16 -1.78
CA ILE A 174 8.76 -20.39 -1.21
C ILE A 174 9.33 -21.73 -1.67
N ASP A 175 8.51 -22.79 -1.68
CA ASP A 175 8.94 -24.12 -2.07
C ASP A 175 9.27 -24.20 -3.57
N GLU A 176 8.42 -23.62 -4.42
CA GLU A 176 8.65 -23.48 -5.86
C GLU A 176 9.90 -22.65 -6.14
N GLY A 177 10.10 -21.56 -5.41
CA GLY A 177 11.25 -20.70 -5.55
C GLY A 177 12.58 -21.36 -5.22
N ALA A 178 12.58 -22.29 -4.27
CA ALA A 178 13.76 -23.10 -3.98
C ALA A 178 14.17 -23.96 -5.20
N ALA A 179 13.20 -24.40 -6.00
CA ALA A 179 13.43 -25.15 -7.23
C ALA A 179 13.84 -24.25 -8.42
N ILE A 180 13.28 -23.05 -8.52
CA ILE A 180 13.50 -22.09 -9.64
C ILE A 180 14.88 -21.41 -9.55
N ARG A 181 15.42 -21.17 -8.37
CA ARG A 181 16.77 -20.59 -8.16
C ARG A 181 17.90 -21.40 -8.79
N LEU A 182 17.62 -22.59 -9.26
CA LEU A 182 18.55 -23.40 -10.07
C LEU A 182 18.56 -23.00 -11.56
N ARG A 183 17.68 -22.10 -12.01
CA ARG A 183 17.67 -21.57 -13.38
C ARG A 183 18.07 -20.09 -13.34
N PRO A 184 19.16 -19.70 -14.05
CA PRO A 184 19.43 -18.27 -14.25
C PRO A 184 18.23 -17.67 -15.00
N SER A 185 17.58 -16.67 -14.42
CA SER A 185 16.61 -15.89 -15.17
C SER A 185 17.38 -15.03 -16.15
N ASP A 186 17.09 -15.15 -17.45
CA ASP A 186 17.42 -14.12 -18.45
C ASP A 186 16.57 -12.88 -18.14
N GLY A 187 16.83 -12.28 -16.96
CA GLY A 187 16.12 -11.11 -16.48
C GLY A 187 16.34 -9.96 -17.43
N THR A 188 15.39 -9.70 -18.28
CA THR A 188 15.26 -8.45 -19.02
C THR A 188 14.92 -7.32 -18.04
N ILE A 189 15.90 -6.94 -17.21
CA ILE A 189 15.91 -5.66 -16.51
C ILE A 189 16.16 -4.63 -17.61
N GLY A 190 15.11 -4.10 -18.22
CA GLY A 190 15.30 -3.13 -19.32
C GLY A 190 14.07 -2.86 -20.18
N GLU A 191 12.87 -3.29 -19.78
CA GLU A 191 11.68 -2.76 -20.46
C GLU A 191 11.56 -1.25 -20.19
N ASP A 192 11.42 -0.46 -21.27
CA ASP A 192 11.17 0.97 -21.20
C ASP A 192 9.94 1.27 -20.30
N ILE A 193 10.06 2.28 -19.45
CA ILE A 193 9.02 2.71 -18.49
C ILE A 193 7.66 2.88 -19.18
N VAL A 194 7.64 3.41 -20.41
CA VAL A 194 6.41 3.62 -21.19
C VAL A 194 5.76 2.28 -21.56
N THR A 195 6.55 1.29 -21.91
CA THR A 195 6.07 -0.05 -22.26
C THR A 195 5.50 -0.75 -21.04
N LEU A 196 6.20 -0.69 -19.91
CA LEU A 196 5.70 -1.20 -18.63
C LEU A 196 4.40 -0.54 -18.20
N GLN A 197 4.27 0.78 -18.36
CA GLN A 197 3.05 1.50 -18.03
C GLN A 197 1.87 1.07 -18.91
N ARG A 198 2.09 0.88 -20.22
CA ARG A 198 1.06 0.38 -21.14
C ARG A 198 0.64 -1.04 -20.78
N ARG A 199 1.60 -1.90 -20.44
CA ARG A 199 1.33 -3.27 -20.02
C ARG A 199 0.54 -3.30 -18.70
N ALA A 200 0.94 -2.53 -17.70
CA ALA A 200 0.25 -2.38 -16.42
C ALA A 200 -1.22 -1.98 -16.63
N ARG A 201 -1.44 -0.93 -17.44
CA ARG A 201 -2.80 -0.46 -17.76
C ARG A 201 -3.64 -1.52 -18.48
N LYS A 202 -3.05 -2.25 -19.44
CA LYS A 202 -3.75 -3.33 -20.14
C LYS A 202 -4.17 -4.44 -19.18
N ILE A 203 -3.30 -4.83 -18.26
CA ILE A 203 -3.58 -5.84 -17.25
C ILE A 203 -4.66 -5.36 -16.27
N ALA A 204 -4.57 -4.11 -15.78
CA ALA A 204 -5.58 -3.52 -14.92
C ALA A 204 -6.97 -3.52 -15.58
N MET A 205 -7.05 -3.06 -16.83
CA MET A 205 -8.31 -3.07 -17.59
C MET A 205 -8.83 -4.51 -17.82
N ALA A 206 -7.95 -5.48 -18.06
CA ALA A 206 -8.35 -6.87 -18.23
C ALA A 206 -8.90 -7.49 -16.94
N ALA A 207 -8.35 -7.12 -15.78
CA ALA A 207 -8.76 -7.61 -14.46
C ALA A 207 -10.00 -6.88 -13.90
N THR A 208 -10.36 -5.71 -14.46
CA THR A 208 -11.56 -4.96 -14.07
C THR A 208 -12.76 -5.50 -14.85
N VAL A 209 -13.70 -6.14 -14.15
CA VAL A 209 -14.91 -6.74 -14.73
C VAL A 209 -15.99 -5.71 -14.95
N ALA A 210 -16.16 -4.79 -13.99
CA ALA A 210 -17.12 -3.69 -14.06
C ALA A 210 -16.64 -2.51 -13.22
N GLU A 211 -16.89 -1.32 -13.75
CA GLU A 211 -16.86 -0.08 -12.98
C GLU A 211 -18.31 0.40 -12.86
N ALA A 212 -18.87 0.36 -11.66
CA ALA A 212 -20.14 1.01 -11.43
C ALA A 212 -19.95 2.52 -11.63
N PRO A 213 -20.92 3.22 -12.26
CA PRO A 213 -20.81 4.65 -12.41
C PRO A 213 -20.68 5.26 -11.02
N VAL A 214 -19.50 5.82 -10.74
CA VAL A 214 -19.17 6.52 -9.49
C VAL A 214 -20.35 7.43 -9.14
N ARG A 215 -20.77 7.41 -7.88
CA ARG A 215 -21.92 8.15 -7.35
C ARG A 215 -21.99 9.54 -8.00
N ARG A 216 -22.92 9.74 -8.92
CA ARG A 216 -23.08 10.96 -9.72
C ARG A 216 -23.10 12.26 -8.89
N TRP A 217 -23.46 12.15 -7.62
CA TRP A 217 -23.52 13.27 -6.68
C TRP A 217 -22.14 13.78 -6.23
N THR A 218 -21.17 12.90 -6.03
CA THR A 218 -19.81 13.33 -5.67
C THR A 218 -19.12 14.00 -6.85
N HIS A 219 -19.26 13.47 -8.06
CA HIS A 219 -18.75 14.11 -9.28
C HIS A 219 -19.43 15.45 -9.58
N ALA A 220 -20.72 15.58 -9.32
CA ALA A 220 -21.42 16.85 -9.49
C ALA A 220 -20.94 17.92 -8.48
N LEU A 221 -20.72 17.52 -7.22
CA LEU A 221 -20.16 18.39 -6.19
C LEU A 221 -18.69 18.75 -6.52
N ASP A 222 -17.88 17.78 -6.90
CA ASP A 222 -16.49 18.01 -7.27
C ASP A 222 -16.35 18.90 -8.50
N SER A 223 -17.24 18.73 -9.51
CA SER A 223 -17.22 19.58 -10.71
C SER A 223 -17.53 21.04 -10.43
N VAL A 224 -18.35 21.31 -9.40
CA VAL A 224 -18.64 22.68 -8.95
C VAL A 224 -17.54 23.20 -8.04
N ALA A 225 -17.11 22.39 -7.07
CA ALA A 225 -16.09 22.79 -6.09
C ALA A 225 -14.71 23.01 -6.69
N LEU A 226 -14.34 22.22 -7.71
CA LEU A 226 -13.05 22.30 -8.39
C LEU A 226 -13.10 23.19 -9.64
N HIS A 227 -14.23 23.77 -9.98
CA HIS A 227 -14.34 24.68 -11.12
C HIS A 227 -13.54 25.98 -10.85
N PRO A 228 -12.69 26.47 -11.78
CA PRO A 228 -11.81 27.61 -11.52
C PRO A 228 -12.52 28.90 -11.14
N VAL A 229 -13.77 29.09 -11.56
CA VAL A 229 -14.59 30.26 -11.22
C VAL A 229 -15.57 29.95 -10.07
N PHE A 230 -16.35 28.87 -10.20
CA PHE A 230 -17.36 28.51 -9.19
C PHE A 230 -16.74 28.04 -7.88
N GLY A 231 -15.61 27.34 -7.91
CA GLY A 231 -14.86 26.94 -6.71
C GLY A 231 -14.36 28.16 -5.92
N LEU A 232 -13.90 29.20 -6.62
CA LEU A 232 -13.46 30.45 -5.98
C LEU A 232 -14.64 31.18 -5.31
N ILE A 233 -15.79 31.26 -6.01
CA ILE A 233 -17.02 31.84 -5.45
C ILE A 233 -17.48 31.06 -4.21
N LEU A 234 -17.47 29.73 -4.29
CA LEU A 234 -17.81 28.85 -3.18
C LEU A 234 -16.88 29.04 -1.99
N LEU A 235 -15.57 29.16 -2.24
CA LEU A 235 -14.58 29.43 -1.21
C LEU A 235 -14.88 30.75 -0.47
N PHE A 236 -15.15 31.83 -1.23
CA PHE A 236 -15.47 33.11 -0.62
C PHE A 236 -16.80 33.08 0.13
N ALA A 237 -17.80 32.35 -0.38
CA ALA A 237 -19.06 32.16 0.31
C ALA A 237 -18.89 31.42 1.65
N ILE A 238 -18.10 30.35 1.67
CA ILE A 238 -17.79 29.58 2.91
C ILE A 238 -17.01 30.48 3.89
N LEU A 239 -16.00 31.22 3.44
CA LEU A 239 -15.26 32.15 4.27
C LEU A 239 -16.16 33.25 4.84
N PHE A 240 -17.05 33.80 4.03
CA PHE A 240 -18.02 34.81 4.48
C PHE A 240 -18.97 34.28 5.56
N VAL A 241 -19.54 33.07 5.35
CA VAL A 241 -20.41 32.41 6.34
C VAL A 241 -19.63 32.11 7.63
N MET A 242 -18.39 31.63 7.50
CA MET A 242 -17.52 31.35 8.66
C MET A 242 -17.20 32.64 9.43
N PHE A 243 -16.91 33.73 8.71
CA PHE A 243 -16.66 35.04 9.31
C PHE A 243 -17.93 35.57 10.02
N GLN A 244 -19.09 35.48 9.38
CA GLN A 244 -20.37 35.86 10.00
C GLN A 244 -20.67 35.02 11.24
N ALA A 245 -20.42 33.70 11.19
CA ALA A 245 -20.63 32.81 12.34
C ALA A 245 -19.73 33.19 13.53
N VAL A 246 -18.46 33.53 13.28
CA VAL A 246 -17.54 33.96 14.34
C VAL A 246 -17.93 35.28 14.93
N PHE A 247 -18.33 36.28 14.12
CA PHE A 247 -18.68 37.62 14.60
C PHE A 247 -20.09 37.74 15.17
N TYR A 248 -21.06 37.01 14.63
CA TYR A 248 -22.45 37.02 15.12
C TYR A 248 -22.67 36.07 16.30
N ALA A 249 -22.20 34.84 16.20
CA ALA A 249 -22.37 33.84 17.25
C ALA A 249 -21.35 34.01 18.41
N GLY A 250 -20.27 34.75 18.20
CA GLY A 250 -19.26 35.04 19.24
C GLY A 250 -19.65 36.23 20.13
N ALA A 251 -20.49 37.14 19.68
CA ALA A 251 -20.91 38.31 20.45
C ALA A 251 -21.85 37.93 21.61
N ASP A 252 -22.89 37.13 21.35
CA ASP A 252 -23.89 36.74 22.36
C ASP A 252 -23.31 36.02 23.60
N PRO A 253 -22.37 35.05 23.48
CA PRO A 253 -21.72 34.44 24.65
C PRO A 253 -20.81 35.40 25.41
N ALA A 254 -20.16 36.33 24.73
CA ALA A 254 -19.28 37.34 25.37
C ALA A 254 -20.13 38.34 26.20
N ASP A 255 -21.24 38.80 25.66
CA ASP A 255 -22.20 39.71 26.34
C ASP A 255 -22.89 39.01 27.53
N ALA A 256 -23.22 37.71 27.40
CA ALA A 256 -23.78 36.92 28.50
C ALA A 256 -22.77 36.74 29.65
N ILE A 257 -21.50 36.56 29.32
CA ILE A 257 -20.42 36.44 30.32
C ILE A 257 -20.17 37.81 30.97
N ALA A 258 -20.14 38.89 30.21
CA ALA A 258 -19.98 40.26 30.73
C ALA A 258 -21.14 40.64 31.65
N GLY A 259 -22.37 40.37 31.23
CA GLY A 259 -23.58 40.58 32.05
C GLY A 259 -23.63 39.74 33.34
N GLY A 260 -23.05 38.52 33.32
CA GLY A 260 -22.85 37.70 34.51
C GLY A 260 -21.85 38.32 35.53
N PHE A 261 -20.78 38.88 35.03
CA PHE A 261 -19.78 39.58 35.87
C PHE A 261 -20.37 40.88 36.44
N ASP A 262 -21.14 41.66 35.66
CA ASP A 262 -21.78 42.89 36.13
C ASP A 262 -22.85 42.59 37.20
N TRP A 263 -23.62 41.52 37.07
CA TRP A 263 -24.54 41.08 38.09
C TRP A 263 -23.83 40.63 39.36
N LEU A 264 -22.71 39.93 39.28
CA LEU A 264 -21.93 39.52 40.45
C LEU A 264 -21.29 40.74 41.17
N SER A 265 -20.81 41.74 40.43
CA SER A 265 -20.23 42.97 41.01
C SER A 265 -21.27 43.88 41.66
N ALA A 266 -22.53 43.79 41.27
CA ALA A 266 -23.62 44.56 41.88
C ALA A 266 -24.13 43.93 43.21
N GLN A 267 -23.73 42.67 43.53
CA GLN A 267 -24.10 42.00 44.75
C GLN A 267 -23.06 42.09 45.85
N VAL A 268 -21.85 42.66 45.59
CA VAL A 268 -20.79 42.92 46.54
C VAL A 268 -20.74 44.39 46.87
#